data_37e5a19b1b8fcbb865b5647c9b21f9bc
#
_entry.id   37e5a19b1b8fcbb865b5647c9b21f9bc
#
_cell.length_a   1.000
_cell.length_b   1.000
_cell.length_c   1.000
_cell.angle_alpha   90.00
_cell.angle_beta   90.00
_cell.angle_gamma   90.00
#
_symmetry.space_group_name_H-M   'P 1'
#
loop_
_entity.id
_entity.type
_entity.pdbx_description
1 polymer ?
#
loop_
_entity_poly.entity_id
_entity_poly.type
_entity_poly.pdbx_seq_one_letter_code
_entity_poly.pdbx_strand_id
1 'polypeptide(L)'
;SFTKELMEKISSVRSSTLTFAPEAGSQRLRDVINKNITEEAILKAAGVAYAAGKNQVKLYFMNGLPYETYEDLTGIAELSKHVVDEYYRTPNRNKARQPQVTLSVACFIPKPHTPFQWERQNTFAELEDKQRFLSEQITDRKVRYNYHDAKVSRLEAVFARGNRRLAPVL
;
A
#
# COMPACT_ATOMS: atom_id res chain seq x y z
N SER A 1 -20.01 3.97 -3.58
CA SER A 1 -19.96 3.70 -2.13
C SER A 1 -19.93 2.19 -1.90
N PHE A 2 -19.04 1.74 -1.04
CA PHE A 2 -18.98 0.33 -0.63
C PHE A 2 -20.19 0.04 0.27
N THR A 3 -21.16 -0.69 -0.22
CA THR A 3 -22.36 -1.06 0.54
C THR A 3 -22.29 -2.52 1.00
N LYS A 4 -22.98 -2.84 2.10
CA LYS A 4 -23.10 -4.21 2.63
C LYS A 4 -23.59 -5.18 1.55
N GLU A 5 -24.56 -4.76 0.75
CA GLU A 5 -25.17 -5.51 -0.35
C GLU A 5 -24.15 -5.89 -1.46
N LEU A 6 -23.24 -4.96 -1.79
CA LEU A 6 -22.18 -5.23 -2.74
C LEU A 6 -21.18 -6.27 -2.19
N MET A 7 -20.85 -6.19 -0.89
CA MET A 7 -19.97 -7.14 -0.23
C MET A 7 -20.58 -8.54 -0.14
N GLU A 8 -21.87 -8.66 0.11
CA GLU A 8 -22.58 -9.95 0.12
C GLU A 8 -22.57 -10.59 -1.26
N LYS A 9 -22.80 -9.82 -2.33
CA LYS A 9 -22.70 -10.29 -3.72
C LYS A 9 -21.29 -10.72 -4.09
N ILE A 10 -20.26 -9.95 -3.72
CA ILE A 10 -18.85 -10.31 -3.98
C ILE A 10 -18.46 -11.58 -3.20
N SER A 11 -18.93 -11.72 -1.96
CA SER A 11 -18.61 -12.88 -1.11
C SER A 11 -19.26 -14.17 -1.58
N SER A 12 -20.44 -14.10 -2.23
CA SER A 12 -21.13 -15.26 -2.78
C SER A 12 -20.45 -15.86 -4.02
N VAL A 13 -19.65 -15.04 -4.74
CA VAL A 13 -19.02 -15.48 -6.00
C VAL A 13 -17.58 -15.95 -5.80
N ARG A 14 -16.81 -15.37 -4.89
CA ARG A 14 -15.42 -15.76 -4.62
C ARG A 14 -14.93 -15.24 -3.26
N SER A 15 -14.16 -16.08 -2.53
CA SER A 15 -13.40 -15.65 -1.37
C SER A 15 -12.23 -14.76 -1.83
N SER A 16 -12.46 -13.45 -1.97
CA SER A 16 -11.44 -12.49 -2.35
C SER A 16 -10.93 -11.72 -1.14
N THR A 17 -9.64 -11.46 -1.08
CA THR A 17 -9.03 -10.52 -0.13
C THR A 17 -9.43 -9.09 -0.50
N LEU A 18 -9.88 -8.31 0.47
CA LEU A 18 -10.15 -6.90 0.25
C LEU A 18 -8.84 -6.15 0.04
N THR A 19 -8.77 -5.38 -1.03
CA THR A 19 -7.57 -4.67 -1.42
C THR A 19 -7.84 -3.17 -1.54
N PHE A 20 -6.98 -2.38 -0.91
CA PHE A 20 -6.95 -0.92 -1.06
C PHE A 20 -5.59 -0.47 -1.57
N ALA A 21 -5.56 0.64 -2.27
CA ALA A 21 -4.34 1.27 -2.76
C ALA A 21 -4.25 2.73 -2.28
N PRO A 22 -3.89 2.96 -1.00
CA PRO A 22 -3.67 4.31 -0.50
C PRO A 22 -2.51 5.01 -1.18
N GLU A 23 -1.52 4.26 -1.65
CA GLU A 23 -0.27 4.66 -2.32
C GLU A 23 0.72 5.39 -1.38
N ALA A 24 0.26 6.16 -0.40
CA ALA A 24 1.08 6.87 0.57
C ALA A 24 0.54 6.72 2.00
N GLY A 25 1.41 6.77 3.00
CA GLY A 25 1.05 6.58 4.40
C GLY A 25 0.29 7.75 5.00
N SER A 26 0.72 8.97 4.73
CA SER A 26 0.08 10.18 5.27
C SER A 26 -0.98 10.77 4.33
N GLN A 27 -1.96 11.48 4.90
CA GLN A 27 -2.93 12.23 4.09
C GLN A 27 -2.23 13.31 3.27
N ARG A 28 -1.26 14.02 3.88
CA ARG A 28 -0.46 15.04 3.19
C ARG A 28 0.13 14.50 1.89
N LEU A 29 0.78 13.35 1.93
CA LEU A 29 1.44 12.79 0.75
C LEU A 29 0.40 12.20 -0.24
N ARG A 30 -0.71 11.66 0.23
CA ARG A 30 -1.84 11.27 -0.64
C ARG A 30 -2.38 12.47 -1.42
N ASP A 31 -2.49 13.61 -0.78
CA ASP A 31 -2.96 14.86 -1.42
C ASP A 31 -1.94 15.35 -2.47
N VAL A 32 -0.63 15.28 -2.17
CA VAL A 32 0.45 15.63 -3.12
C VAL A 32 0.37 14.79 -4.40
N ILE A 33 0.09 13.50 -4.29
CA ILE A 33 -0.03 12.60 -5.44
C ILE A 33 -1.45 12.54 -6.03
N ASN A 34 -2.33 13.43 -5.57
CA ASN A 34 -3.74 13.51 -5.97
C ASN A 34 -4.52 12.19 -5.78
N LYS A 35 -4.20 11.48 -4.70
CA LYS A 35 -4.91 10.24 -4.31
C LYS A 35 -6.05 10.57 -3.36
N ASN A 36 -7.23 10.79 -3.91
CA ASN A 36 -8.43 11.21 -3.19
C ASN A 36 -9.02 10.07 -2.34
N ILE A 37 -8.25 9.52 -1.41
CA ILE A 37 -8.69 8.53 -0.44
C ILE A 37 -8.29 8.95 0.97
N THR A 38 -9.23 8.95 1.89
CA THR A 38 -8.97 9.27 3.30
C THR A 38 -8.79 8.00 4.11
N GLU A 39 -8.07 8.12 5.23
CA GLU A 39 -7.94 7.03 6.19
C GLU A 39 -9.30 6.56 6.70
N GLU A 40 -10.19 7.50 7.02
CA GLU A 40 -11.56 7.20 7.46
C GLU A 40 -12.31 6.31 6.45
N ALA A 41 -12.17 6.62 5.15
CA ALA A 41 -12.80 5.83 4.09
C ALA A 41 -12.24 4.40 4.04
N ILE A 42 -10.93 4.23 4.24
CA ILE A 42 -10.27 2.92 4.30
C ILE A 42 -10.75 2.13 5.51
N LEU A 43 -10.75 2.74 6.70
CA LEU A 43 -11.18 2.09 7.95
C LEU A 43 -12.64 1.69 7.88
N LYS A 44 -13.52 2.59 7.40
CA LYS A 44 -14.94 2.29 7.19
C LYS A 44 -15.15 1.09 6.26
N ALA A 45 -14.44 1.04 5.16
CA ALA A 45 -14.56 -0.07 4.21
C ALA A 45 -13.98 -1.38 4.79
N ALA A 46 -12.89 -1.31 5.56
CA ALA A 46 -12.34 -2.46 6.28
C ALA A 46 -13.34 -2.99 7.33
N GLY A 47 -13.97 -2.09 8.12
CA GLY A 47 -14.99 -2.45 9.10
C GLY A 47 -16.20 -3.17 8.47
N VAL A 48 -16.68 -2.68 7.32
CA VAL A 48 -17.75 -3.37 6.56
C VAL A 48 -17.33 -4.77 6.14
N ALA A 49 -16.10 -4.94 5.67
CA ALA A 49 -15.58 -6.25 5.29
C ALA A 49 -15.44 -7.20 6.49
N TYR A 50 -14.96 -6.70 7.61
CA TYR A 50 -14.83 -7.46 8.84
C TYR A 50 -16.17 -7.89 9.41
N ALA A 51 -17.19 -7.03 9.36
CA ALA A 51 -18.56 -7.35 9.72
C ALA A 51 -19.18 -8.43 8.79
N ALA A 52 -18.73 -8.47 7.53
CA ALA A 52 -19.10 -9.52 6.57
C ALA A 52 -18.27 -10.83 6.71
N GLY A 53 -17.49 -10.97 7.81
CA GLY A 53 -16.74 -12.18 8.13
C GLY A 53 -15.36 -12.29 7.49
N LYS A 54 -14.88 -11.27 6.75
CA LYS A 54 -13.50 -11.21 6.25
C LYS A 54 -12.55 -10.97 7.41
N ASN A 55 -11.30 -11.42 7.27
CA ASN A 55 -10.25 -11.17 8.24
C ASN A 55 -8.93 -10.77 7.59
N GLN A 56 -8.90 -10.64 6.26
CA GLN A 56 -7.69 -10.28 5.51
C GLN A 56 -7.93 -9.01 4.71
N VAL A 57 -6.99 -8.08 4.83
CA VAL A 57 -6.94 -6.83 4.05
C VAL A 57 -5.55 -6.70 3.44
N LYS A 58 -5.49 -6.25 2.20
CA LYS A 58 -4.23 -5.93 1.52
C LYS A 58 -4.17 -4.44 1.20
N LEU A 59 -3.06 -3.82 1.55
CA LEU A 59 -2.80 -2.40 1.31
C LEU A 59 -1.61 -2.26 0.36
N TYR A 60 -1.78 -1.47 -0.68
CA TYR A 60 -0.70 -1.11 -1.61
C TYR A 60 -0.17 0.28 -1.32
N PHE A 61 1.16 0.38 -1.25
CA PHE A 61 1.87 1.64 -1.06
C PHE A 61 3.04 1.74 -2.03
N MET A 62 3.58 2.94 -2.14
CA MET A 62 4.87 3.22 -2.75
C MET A 62 5.80 3.86 -1.73
N ASN A 63 7.10 3.58 -1.81
CA ASN A 63 8.16 4.31 -1.14
C ASN A 63 9.03 5.03 -2.17
N GLY A 64 9.67 6.10 -1.75
CA GLY A 64 10.48 6.95 -2.64
C GLY A 64 9.66 7.87 -3.53
N LEU A 65 8.41 8.16 -3.15
CA LEU A 65 7.59 9.18 -3.81
C LEU A 65 8.24 10.56 -3.74
N PRO A 66 8.02 11.44 -4.74
CA PRO A 66 8.39 12.84 -4.62
C PRO A 66 7.80 13.46 -3.35
N TYR A 67 8.61 14.28 -2.66
CA TYR A 67 8.26 14.98 -1.41
C TYR A 67 7.96 14.07 -0.21
N GLU A 68 8.29 12.77 -0.29
CA GLU A 68 8.12 11.82 0.81
C GLU A 68 9.11 12.10 1.94
N THR A 69 8.61 12.10 3.17
CA THR A 69 9.39 12.18 4.41
C THR A 69 9.33 10.86 5.19
N TYR A 70 10.14 10.72 6.24
CA TYR A 70 10.08 9.54 7.12
C TYR A 70 8.79 9.48 7.93
N GLU A 71 8.16 10.63 8.22
CA GLU A 71 6.83 10.66 8.83
C GLU A 71 5.77 10.04 7.91
N ASP A 72 5.87 10.25 6.60
CA ASP A 72 4.96 9.60 5.64
C ASP A 72 5.15 8.07 5.62
N LEU A 73 6.38 7.59 5.77
CA LEU A 73 6.66 6.16 5.89
C LEU A 73 6.13 5.60 7.22
N THR A 74 6.30 6.31 8.33
CA THR A 74 5.69 5.96 9.63
C THR A 74 4.18 5.84 9.49
N GLY A 75 3.53 6.74 8.75
CA GLY A 75 2.10 6.69 8.46
C GLY A 75 1.64 5.40 7.76
N ILE A 76 2.52 4.70 7.01
CA ILE A 76 2.21 3.37 6.46
C ILE A 76 2.04 2.34 7.59
N ALA A 77 2.96 2.33 8.56
CA ALA A 77 2.88 1.42 9.70
C ALA A 77 1.67 1.75 10.59
N GLU A 78 1.41 3.03 10.86
CA GLU A 78 0.26 3.49 11.64
C GLU A 78 -1.07 3.11 10.98
N LEU A 79 -1.25 3.39 9.69
CA LEU A 79 -2.47 3.01 8.97
C LEU A 79 -2.69 1.50 8.99
N SER A 80 -1.63 0.70 8.87
CA SER A 80 -1.75 -0.77 8.95
C SER A 80 -2.22 -1.23 10.32
N LYS A 81 -1.74 -0.59 11.39
CA LYS A 81 -2.17 -0.84 12.78
C LYS A 81 -3.62 -0.42 12.97
N HIS A 82 -4.01 0.76 12.49
CA HIS A 82 -5.41 1.22 12.59
C HIS A 82 -6.38 0.26 11.87
N VAL A 83 -5.98 -0.33 10.73
CA VAL A 83 -6.78 -1.37 10.05
C VAL A 83 -6.88 -2.65 10.90
N VAL A 84 -5.81 -3.05 11.60
CA VAL A 84 -5.87 -4.17 12.57
C VAL A 84 -6.80 -3.82 13.73
N ASP A 85 -6.69 -2.61 14.30
CA ASP A 85 -7.51 -2.14 15.42
C ASP A 85 -9.00 -2.08 15.05
N GLU A 86 -9.31 -1.68 13.80
CA GLU A 86 -10.67 -1.65 13.28
C GLU A 86 -11.32 -3.04 13.28
N TYR A 87 -10.54 -4.11 13.02
CA TYR A 87 -11.05 -5.47 13.18
C TYR A 87 -11.56 -5.71 14.59
N TYR A 88 -10.80 -5.31 15.61
CA TYR A 88 -11.20 -5.51 17.01
C TYR A 88 -12.36 -4.62 17.44
N ARG A 89 -12.51 -3.44 16.85
CA ARG A 89 -13.65 -2.53 17.06
C ARG A 89 -14.93 -3.02 16.40
N THR A 90 -14.85 -3.82 15.35
CA THR A 90 -16.02 -4.32 14.60
C THR A 90 -16.80 -5.36 15.43
N PRO A 91 -18.06 -5.09 15.83
CA PRO A 91 -18.81 -5.97 16.75
C PRO A 91 -19.07 -7.38 16.18
N ASN A 92 -19.48 -7.45 14.91
CA ASN A 92 -19.93 -8.67 14.25
C ASN A 92 -18.82 -9.40 13.47
N ARG A 93 -17.53 -9.11 13.78
CA ARG A 93 -16.39 -9.78 13.13
C ARG A 93 -16.36 -11.28 13.41
N ASN A 94 -15.73 -12.05 12.59
CA ASN A 94 -15.48 -13.47 12.83
C ASN A 94 -14.43 -13.67 13.94
N LYS A 95 -14.88 -13.88 15.19
CA LYS A 95 -13.99 -14.04 16.35
C LYS A 95 -13.15 -15.31 16.33
N ALA A 96 -13.47 -16.28 15.48
CA ALA A 96 -12.68 -17.52 15.33
C ALA A 96 -11.40 -17.33 14.51
N ARG A 97 -11.23 -16.18 13.86
CA ARG A 97 -10.05 -15.87 13.04
C ARG A 97 -9.33 -14.64 13.57
N GLN A 98 -8.03 -14.59 13.36
CA GLN A 98 -7.22 -13.40 13.62
C GLN A 98 -7.18 -12.50 12.38
N PRO A 99 -7.11 -11.17 12.55
CA PRO A 99 -6.92 -10.26 11.43
C PRO A 99 -5.53 -10.44 10.82
N GLN A 100 -5.42 -10.27 9.52
CA GLN A 100 -4.16 -10.21 8.81
C GLN A 100 -4.19 -9.05 7.83
N VAL A 101 -3.27 -8.11 7.98
CA VAL A 101 -3.04 -7.00 7.06
C VAL A 101 -1.76 -7.30 6.28
N THR A 102 -1.84 -7.27 4.96
CA THR A 102 -0.67 -7.44 4.10
C THR A 102 -0.35 -6.10 3.44
N LEU A 103 0.82 -5.57 3.73
CA LEU A 103 1.39 -4.43 3.03
C LEU A 103 2.15 -4.92 1.80
N SER A 104 1.93 -4.27 0.67
CA SER A 104 2.68 -4.47 -0.57
C SER A 104 3.23 -3.12 -1.00
N VAL A 105 4.52 -2.89 -0.76
CA VAL A 105 5.16 -1.60 -0.98
C VAL A 105 6.09 -1.69 -2.18
N ALA A 106 5.75 -0.95 -3.24
CA ALA A 106 6.58 -0.82 -4.43
C ALA A 106 7.52 0.40 -4.30
N CYS A 107 8.64 0.38 -5.00
CA CYS A 107 9.46 1.58 -5.17
C CYS A 107 8.83 2.48 -6.24
N PHE A 108 8.81 3.79 -5.98
CA PHE A 108 8.36 4.75 -6.98
C PHE A 108 9.30 4.75 -8.19
N ILE A 109 8.71 4.72 -9.37
CA ILE A 109 9.41 4.82 -10.65
C ILE A 109 8.76 5.94 -11.47
N PRO A 110 9.51 7.01 -11.80
CA PRO A 110 8.99 8.07 -12.65
C PRO A 110 8.81 7.56 -14.08
N LYS A 111 7.56 7.33 -14.47
CA LYS A 111 7.22 6.81 -15.80
C LYS A 111 6.93 7.94 -16.79
N PRO A 112 7.31 7.80 -18.07
CA PRO A 112 6.96 8.76 -19.11
C PRO A 112 5.44 8.99 -19.18
N HIS A 113 5.05 10.19 -19.61
CA HIS A 113 3.65 10.60 -19.75
C HIS A 113 2.82 10.58 -18.46
N THR A 114 3.49 10.67 -17.30
CA THR A 114 2.85 10.84 -15.99
C THR A 114 3.22 12.20 -15.38
N PRO A 115 2.43 12.73 -14.42
CA PRO A 115 2.74 14.01 -13.78
C PRO A 115 4.15 14.08 -13.19
N PHE A 116 4.65 12.97 -12.65
CA PHE A 116 5.98 12.89 -12.02
C PHE A 116 7.08 12.39 -12.97
N GLN A 117 6.89 12.46 -14.28
CA GLN A 117 7.87 11.97 -15.25
C GLN A 117 9.25 12.65 -15.17
N TRP A 118 9.31 13.88 -14.67
CA TRP A 118 10.54 14.66 -14.54
C TRP A 118 11.20 14.53 -13.17
N GLU A 119 10.52 13.88 -12.22
CA GLU A 119 11.09 13.62 -10.91
C GLU A 119 12.21 12.58 -10.96
N ARG A 120 13.14 12.67 -10.02
CA ARG A 120 14.16 11.64 -9.89
C ARG A 120 13.60 10.39 -9.20
N GLN A 121 14.10 9.23 -9.56
CA GLN A 121 13.96 8.06 -8.70
C GLN A 121 14.96 8.16 -7.55
N ASN A 122 14.59 7.75 -6.35
CA ASN A 122 15.54 7.60 -5.25
C ASN A 122 16.71 6.68 -5.66
N THR A 123 17.87 6.94 -5.12
CA THR A 123 19.05 6.07 -5.30
C THR A 123 18.80 4.71 -4.66
N PHE A 124 19.62 3.73 -5.02
CA PHE A 124 19.55 2.41 -4.40
C PHE A 124 19.68 2.46 -2.87
N ALA A 125 20.65 3.22 -2.37
CA ALA A 125 20.87 3.38 -0.93
C ALA A 125 19.68 4.05 -0.22
N GLU A 126 19.07 5.08 -0.83
CA GLU A 126 17.87 5.74 -0.28
C GLU A 126 16.68 4.77 -0.22
N LEU A 127 16.50 3.93 -1.24
CA LEU A 127 15.42 2.95 -1.27
C LEU A 127 15.61 1.85 -0.21
N GLU A 128 16.83 1.30 -0.09
CA GLU A 128 17.14 0.31 0.94
C GLU A 128 16.99 0.87 2.36
N ASP A 129 17.44 2.12 2.58
CA ASP A 129 17.28 2.78 3.88
C ASP A 129 15.81 2.94 4.27
N LYS A 130 14.99 3.41 3.35
CA LYS A 130 13.54 3.54 3.56
C LYS A 130 12.85 2.18 3.79
N GLN A 131 13.25 1.14 3.08
CA GLN A 131 12.72 -0.21 3.27
C GLN A 131 13.09 -0.77 4.64
N ARG A 132 14.35 -0.57 5.07
CA ARG A 132 14.81 -0.96 6.41
C ARG A 132 14.04 -0.20 7.48
N PHE A 133 13.97 1.13 7.36
CA PHE A 133 13.21 1.98 8.28
C PHE A 133 11.77 1.49 8.45
N LEU A 134 11.06 1.28 7.33
CA LEU A 134 9.68 0.80 7.38
C LEU A 134 9.56 -0.59 8.01
N SER A 135 10.52 -1.49 7.76
CA SER A 135 10.58 -2.81 8.40
C SER A 135 10.71 -2.72 9.92
N GLU A 136 11.46 -1.74 10.42
CA GLU A 136 11.64 -1.49 11.86
C GLU A 136 10.38 -0.88 12.51
N GLN A 137 9.59 -0.09 11.76
CA GLN A 137 8.33 0.48 12.26
C GLN A 137 7.20 -0.55 12.35
N ILE A 138 7.24 -1.61 11.54
CA ILE A 138 6.18 -2.62 11.50
C ILE A 138 6.48 -3.72 12.53
N THR A 139 5.96 -3.55 13.74
CA THR A 139 6.19 -4.48 14.86
C THR A 139 5.04 -5.43 15.14
N ASP A 140 3.83 -5.17 14.62
CA ASP A 140 2.66 -6.02 14.84
C ASP A 140 2.74 -7.30 13.98
N ARG A 141 2.72 -8.47 14.63
CA ARG A 141 2.75 -9.79 13.97
C ARG A 141 1.56 -10.07 13.04
N LYS A 142 0.49 -9.27 13.14
CA LYS A 142 -0.69 -9.33 12.28
C LYS A 142 -0.50 -8.57 10.97
N VAL A 143 0.60 -7.79 10.87
CA VAL A 143 0.97 -7.03 9.67
C VAL A 143 2.10 -7.75 8.96
N ARG A 144 1.85 -8.18 7.73
CA ARG A 144 2.88 -8.77 6.86
C ARG A 144 3.39 -7.70 5.90
N TYR A 145 4.68 -7.42 5.95
CA TYR A 145 5.35 -6.48 5.06
C TYR A 145 6.01 -7.19 3.89
N ASN A 146 5.57 -6.87 2.68
CA ASN A 146 6.19 -7.29 1.43
C ASN A 146 6.62 -6.04 0.67
N TYR A 147 7.80 -6.05 0.09
CA TYR A 147 8.32 -4.94 -0.70
C TYR A 147 9.02 -5.43 -1.96
N HIS A 148 9.11 -4.57 -2.95
CA HIS A 148 9.85 -4.85 -4.18
C HIS A 148 11.35 -4.62 -3.96
N ASP A 149 12.17 -5.49 -4.52
CA ASP A 149 13.62 -5.36 -4.50
C ASP A 149 14.04 -4.04 -5.15
N ALA A 150 14.90 -3.29 -4.45
CA ALA A 150 15.35 -1.98 -4.90
C ALA A 150 16.21 -2.06 -6.18
N LYS A 151 16.98 -3.15 -6.39
CA LYS A 151 17.77 -3.36 -7.61
C LYS A 151 16.87 -3.61 -8.81
N VAL A 152 15.84 -4.44 -8.64
CA VAL A 152 14.84 -4.70 -9.69
C VAL A 152 14.11 -3.41 -10.04
N SER A 153 13.74 -2.60 -9.05
CA SER A 153 13.07 -1.32 -9.27
C SER A 153 13.97 -0.29 -9.99
N ARG A 154 15.28 -0.31 -9.74
CA ARG A 154 16.25 0.50 -10.49
C ARG A 154 16.34 0.05 -11.95
N LEU A 155 16.37 -1.25 -12.20
CA LEU A 155 16.38 -1.79 -13.54
C LEU A 155 15.08 -1.46 -14.29
N GLU A 156 13.94 -1.57 -13.64
CA GLU A 156 12.63 -1.17 -14.19
C GLU A 156 12.62 0.31 -14.60
N ALA A 157 13.24 1.20 -13.80
CA ALA A 157 13.35 2.62 -14.14
C ALA A 157 14.20 2.86 -15.41
N VAL A 158 15.27 2.09 -15.58
CA VAL A 158 16.09 2.16 -16.81
C VAL A 158 15.23 1.78 -18.03
N PHE A 159 14.48 0.71 -17.96
CA PHE A 159 13.60 0.30 -19.06
C PHE A 159 12.44 1.27 -19.30
N ALA A 160 11.80 1.75 -18.22
CA ALA A 160 10.68 2.67 -18.32
C ALA A 160 11.05 4.02 -18.95
N ARG A 161 12.30 4.49 -18.76
CA ARG A 161 12.78 5.80 -19.24
C ARG A 161 13.77 5.70 -20.40
N GLY A 162 14.11 4.49 -20.76
CA GLY A 162 15.03 4.21 -21.87
C GLY A 162 14.36 4.35 -23.24
N ASN A 163 15.11 4.08 -24.25
CA ASN A 163 14.64 4.09 -25.63
C ASN A 163 15.11 2.81 -26.36
N ARG A 164 14.84 2.72 -27.67
CA ARG A 164 15.18 1.58 -28.52
C ARG A 164 16.64 1.13 -28.45
N ARG A 165 17.57 1.95 -27.92
CA ARG A 165 18.99 1.56 -27.75
C ARG A 165 19.19 0.52 -26.64
N LEU A 166 18.18 0.26 -25.83
CA LEU A 166 18.19 -0.82 -24.83
C LEU A 166 17.88 -2.20 -25.44
N ALA A 167 17.38 -2.27 -26.67
CA ALA A 167 17.02 -3.54 -27.29
C ALA A 167 18.13 -4.61 -27.30
N PRO A 168 19.44 -4.26 -27.45
CA PRO A 168 20.50 -5.26 -27.37
C PRO A 168 20.75 -5.82 -25.96
N VAL A 169 20.17 -5.21 -24.92
CA VAL A 169 20.34 -5.62 -23.51
C VAL A 169 19.15 -6.47 -23.04
N LEU A 170 18.04 -6.45 -23.78
CA LEU A 170 16.84 -7.23 -23.54
C LEU A 170 16.90 -8.59 -24.23
#